data_6a1f009a0f068427d5c7c2961f0ebb3c
#
_entry.id   6a1f009a0f068427d5c7c2961f0ebb3c
#
_cell.length_a   1.000
_cell.length_b   1.000
_cell.length_c   1.000
_cell.angle_alpha   90.00
_cell.angle_beta   90.00
_cell.angle_gamma   90.00
#
_symmetry.space_group_name_H-M   'P 1'
#
loop_
_entity.id
_entity.type
_entity.pdbx_description
1 polymer ?
#
loop_
_entity_poly.entity_id
_entity_poly.type
_entity_poly.pdbx_seq_one_letter_code
_entity_poly.pdbx_strand_id
1 'polypeptide(L)'
;MTLSEMAVDVLTTADGREKTRRSHAHAATWRAARAAGTLIPLGQATPPLHPARPDTPELLSPRDVPKRKPGSPTGRLALLHAVAHIELNAVDLHWDLIARFTHVSFPPGFYDDWVKAADEESKHFNLMCDCLESLGSHYGALPAHAGMWRAAEDTVD
;
A
#
# COMPACT_ATOMS: atom_id res chain seq x y z
N MET A 1 2.40 -7.54 -19.68
CA MET A 1 2.87 -7.10 -18.35
C MET A 1 2.87 -8.31 -17.43
N THR A 2 3.98 -8.60 -16.79
CA THR A 2 4.13 -9.66 -15.79
C THR A 2 3.65 -9.20 -14.42
N LEU A 3 3.47 -10.11 -13.47
CA LEU A 3 2.99 -9.74 -12.13
C LEU A 3 3.99 -8.84 -11.38
N SER A 4 5.30 -9.10 -11.53
CA SER A 4 6.32 -8.23 -10.94
C SER A 4 6.38 -6.83 -11.57
N GLU A 5 6.10 -6.71 -12.89
CA GLU A 5 5.97 -5.39 -13.54
C GLU A 5 4.74 -4.63 -13.04
N MET A 6 3.61 -5.32 -12.82
CA MET A 6 2.43 -4.71 -12.19
C MET A 6 2.75 -4.19 -10.78
N ALA A 7 3.49 -4.98 -10.01
CA ALA A 7 3.92 -4.59 -8.67
C ALA A 7 4.83 -3.34 -8.70
N VAL A 8 5.81 -3.30 -9.59
CA VAL A 8 6.69 -2.12 -9.75
C VAL A 8 5.91 -0.89 -10.21
N ASP A 9 4.92 -1.04 -11.08
CA ASP A 9 4.06 0.07 -11.50
C ASP A 9 3.31 0.70 -10.32
N VAL A 10 2.79 -0.12 -9.39
CA VAL A 10 2.17 0.37 -8.16
C VAL A 10 3.20 1.04 -7.25
N LEU A 11 4.33 0.37 -6.99
CA LEU A 11 5.38 0.86 -6.09
C LEU A 11 6.00 2.19 -6.54
N THR A 12 6.06 2.44 -7.85
CA THR A 12 6.61 3.68 -8.42
C THR A 12 5.59 4.81 -8.57
N THR A 13 4.34 4.57 -8.21
CA THR A 13 3.28 5.59 -8.23
C THR A 13 3.26 6.34 -6.92
N ALA A 14 3.49 7.67 -6.95
CA ALA A 14 3.59 8.49 -5.73
C ALA A 14 2.22 8.89 -5.15
N ASP A 15 1.27 9.30 -5.98
CA ASP A 15 -0.07 9.71 -5.53
C ASP A 15 -0.84 8.52 -4.96
N GLY A 16 -1.40 8.67 -3.74
CA GLY A 16 -2.06 7.58 -3.02
C GLY A 16 -3.33 7.07 -3.70
N ARG A 17 -4.16 7.97 -4.24
CA ARG A 17 -5.39 7.59 -4.95
C ARG A 17 -5.06 6.90 -6.28
N GLU A 18 -4.09 7.40 -7.01
CA GLU A 18 -3.64 6.78 -8.27
C GLU A 18 -2.96 5.43 -8.00
N LYS A 19 -2.13 5.31 -6.96
CA LYS A 19 -1.53 4.06 -6.53
C LYS A 19 -2.59 2.99 -6.25
N THR A 20 -3.59 3.31 -5.47
CA THR A 20 -4.68 2.38 -5.14
C THR A 20 -5.55 2.05 -6.36
N ARG A 21 -5.75 3.00 -7.27
CA ARG A 21 -6.44 2.75 -8.54
C ARG A 21 -5.68 1.75 -9.41
N ARG A 22 -4.35 1.88 -9.51
CA ARG A 22 -3.48 0.94 -10.24
C ARG A 22 -3.48 -0.43 -9.56
N SER A 23 -3.32 -0.49 -8.26
CA SER A 23 -3.39 -1.71 -7.47
C SER A 23 -4.69 -2.47 -7.75
N HIS A 24 -5.83 -1.79 -7.69
CA HIS A 24 -7.13 -2.38 -8.01
C HIS A 24 -7.21 -2.90 -9.45
N ALA A 25 -6.73 -2.13 -10.44
CA ALA A 25 -6.76 -2.53 -11.85
C ALA A 25 -5.88 -3.77 -12.11
N HIS A 26 -4.69 -3.82 -11.53
CA HIS A 26 -3.79 -4.98 -11.63
C HIS A 26 -4.36 -6.21 -10.92
N ALA A 27 -4.94 -6.03 -9.74
CA ALA A 27 -5.61 -7.11 -9.03
C ALA A 27 -6.82 -7.66 -9.82
N ALA A 28 -7.60 -6.81 -10.46
CA ALA A 28 -8.69 -7.24 -11.34
C ALA A 28 -8.18 -8.04 -12.55
N THR A 29 -7.09 -7.57 -13.17
CA THR A 29 -6.43 -8.26 -14.30
C THR A 29 -5.92 -9.64 -13.87
N TRP A 30 -5.25 -9.74 -12.72
CA TRP A 30 -4.80 -11.01 -12.15
C TRP A 30 -5.97 -11.98 -11.93
N ARG A 31 -7.02 -11.54 -11.24
CA ARG A 31 -8.20 -12.37 -10.95
C ARG A 31 -8.89 -12.85 -12.23
N ALA A 32 -9.02 -11.98 -13.22
CA ALA A 32 -9.64 -12.36 -14.51
C ALA A 32 -8.82 -13.44 -15.23
N ALA A 33 -7.49 -13.32 -15.26
CA ALA A 33 -6.61 -14.33 -15.85
C ALA A 33 -6.73 -15.67 -15.09
N ARG A 34 -6.72 -15.63 -13.76
CA ARG A 34 -6.89 -16.84 -12.93
C ARG A 34 -8.24 -17.52 -13.18
N ALA A 35 -9.32 -16.76 -13.26
CA ALA A 35 -10.67 -17.28 -13.54
C ALA A 35 -10.78 -17.89 -14.94
N ALA A 36 -10.03 -17.36 -15.91
CA ALA A 36 -9.96 -17.89 -17.27
C ALA A 36 -9.00 -19.09 -17.42
N GLY A 37 -8.34 -19.52 -16.33
CA GLY A 37 -7.32 -20.57 -16.37
C GLY A 37 -6.02 -20.14 -17.07
N THR A 38 -5.80 -18.84 -17.24
CA THR A 38 -4.62 -18.27 -17.87
C THR A 38 -3.64 -17.83 -16.77
N LEU A 39 -2.35 -18.12 -16.94
CA LEU A 39 -1.30 -17.69 -16.01
C LEU A 39 -0.63 -16.41 -16.55
N ILE A 40 -0.66 -15.35 -15.75
CA ILE A 40 0.22 -14.20 -15.94
C ILE A 40 1.60 -14.61 -15.38
N PRO A 41 2.69 -14.52 -16.17
CA PRO A 41 4.02 -14.84 -15.67
C PRO A 41 4.42 -13.94 -14.51
N LEU A 42 5.16 -14.48 -13.54
CA LEU A 42 5.69 -13.68 -12.43
C LEU A 42 6.65 -12.59 -12.94
N GLY A 43 7.52 -12.91 -13.86
CA GLY A 43 8.56 -12.00 -14.33
C GLY A 43 9.68 -11.78 -13.30
N GLN A 44 10.54 -10.81 -13.57
CA GLN A 44 11.70 -10.46 -12.75
C GLN A 44 11.97 -8.96 -12.78
N ALA A 45 10.92 -8.14 -12.67
CA ALA A 45 11.09 -6.69 -12.56
C ALA A 45 11.77 -6.34 -11.23
N THR A 46 12.70 -5.39 -11.28
CA THR A 46 13.42 -4.93 -10.09
C THR A 46 12.57 -3.95 -9.31
N PRO A 47 12.19 -4.23 -8.07
CA PRO A 47 11.46 -3.27 -7.23
C PRO A 47 12.35 -2.09 -6.85
N PRO A 48 11.79 -0.89 -6.64
CA PRO A 48 12.53 0.22 -6.11
C PRO A 48 13.01 -0.07 -4.68
N LEU A 49 14.05 0.61 -4.23
CA LEU A 49 14.54 0.51 -2.84
C LEU A 49 13.47 0.98 -1.84
N HIS A 50 12.76 2.05 -2.21
CA HIS A 50 11.63 2.59 -1.45
C HIS A 50 10.46 2.83 -2.39
N PRO A 51 9.21 2.60 -1.93
CA PRO A 51 8.04 2.95 -2.73
C PRO A 51 7.96 4.47 -2.92
N ALA A 52 7.50 4.91 -4.08
CA ALA A 52 7.20 6.30 -4.30
C ALA A 52 6.06 6.74 -3.37
N ARG A 53 6.17 7.95 -2.81
CA ARG A 53 5.22 8.51 -1.84
C ARG A 53 4.85 9.93 -2.24
N PRO A 54 3.65 10.40 -1.86
CA PRO A 54 3.33 11.80 -2.00
C PRO A 54 4.22 12.66 -1.07
N ASP A 55 4.36 13.95 -1.37
CA ASP A 55 5.15 14.90 -0.56
C ASP A 55 4.61 15.05 0.87
N THR A 56 3.33 14.82 1.06
CA THR A 56 2.67 14.77 2.37
C THR A 56 1.93 13.45 2.53
N PRO A 57 1.86 12.90 3.76
CA PRO A 57 2.25 13.45 5.07
C PRO A 57 3.76 13.51 5.28
N GLU A 58 4.22 14.48 6.08
CA GLU A 58 5.55 14.45 6.64
C GLU A 58 5.73 13.17 7.48
N LEU A 59 6.82 12.46 7.26
CA LEU A 59 7.12 11.22 7.98
C LEU A 59 8.04 11.52 9.17
N LEU A 60 7.56 11.23 10.36
CA LEU A 60 8.28 11.44 11.61
C LEU A 60 8.66 10.11 12.26
N SER A 61 9.63 10.16 13.16
CA SER A 61 9.88 9.07 14.11
C SER A 61 8.59 8.81 14.94
N PRO A 62 8.26 7.54 15.29
CA PRO A 62 7.08 7.24 16.11
C PRO A 62 7.02 8.02 17.42
N ARG A 63 8.17 8.46 17.96
CA ARG A 63 8.26 9.25 19.18
C ARG A 63 7.87 10.71 19.00
N ASP A 64 8.02 11.22 17.77
CA ASP A 64 7.84 12.63 17.42
C ASP A 64 6.42 12.92 16.88
N VAL A 65 5.63 11.88 16.61
CA VAL A 65 4.24 12.06 16.19
C VAL A 65 3.41 12.60 17.34
N PRO A 66 2.73 13.74 17.18
CA PRO A 66 1.93 14.37 18.24
C PRO A 66 0.83 13.43 18.75
N LYS A 67 0.82 13.22 20.08
CA LYS A 67 -0.23 12.44 20.74
C LYS A 67 -1.47 13.32 20.94
N ARG A 68 -2.65 12.79 20.60
CA ARG A 68 -3.93 13.47 20.77
C ARG A 68 -4.84 12.64 21.66
N LYS A 69 -5.77 13.32 22.38
CA LYS A 69 -6.72 12.63 23.26
C LYS A 69 -7.67 11.77 22.40
N PRO A 70 -7.75 10.45 22.64
CA PRO A 70 -8.78 9.61 22.02
C PRO A 70 -10.18 10.17 22.33
N GLY A 71 -11.08 10.10 21.34
CA GLY A 71 -12.47 10.54 21.50
C GLY A 71 -12.73 12.04 21.30
N SER A 72 -11.69 12.89 21.27
CA SER A 72 -11.87 14.28 20.82
C SER A 72 -12.04 14.35 19.29
N PRO A 73 -12.67 15.41 18.74
CA PRO A 73 -12.78 15.56 17.28
C PRO A 73 -11.41 15.53 16.58
N THR A 74 -10.40 16.22 17.12
CA THR A 74 -9.04 16.23 16.61
C THR A 74 -8.34 14.87 16.79
N GLY A 75 -8.61 14.15 17.88
CA GLY A 75 -8.11 12.80 18.11
C GLY A 75 -8.70 11.78 17.15
N ARG A 76 -9.98 11.93 16.80
CA ARG A 76 -10.65 11.09 15.80
C ARG A 76 -10.06 11.28 14.41
N LEU A 77 -9.84 12.53 13.98
CA LEU A 77 -9.18 12.84 12.71
C LEU A 77 -7.76 12.27 12.68
N ALA A 78 -7.01 12.40 13.77
CA ALA A 78 -5.65 11.85 13.86
C ALA A 78 -5.64 10.33 13.76
N LEU A 79 -6.60 9.63 14.36
CA LEU A 79 -6.74 8.18 14.26
C LEU A 79 -7.05 7.75 12.82
N LEU A 80 -8.05 8.37 12.18
CA LEU A 80 -8.41 8.07 10.80
C LEU A 80 -7.24 8.31 9.83
N HIS A 81 -6.51 9.41 10.04
CA HIS A 81 -5.32 9.72 9.24
C HIS A 81 -4.20 8.69 9.46
N ALA A 82 -3.97 8.27 10.69
CA ALA A 82 -2.99 7.22 11.01
C ALA A 82 -3.37 5.87 10.37
N VAL A 83 -4.65 5.50 10.41
CA VAL A 83 -5.14 4.28 9.74
C VAL A 83 -4.97 4.40 8.23
N ALA A 84 -5.36 5.51 7.61
CA ALA A 84 -5.13 5.73 6.17
C ALA A 84 -3.64 5.55 5.80
N HIS A 85 -2.73 6.04 6.64
CA HIS A 85 -1.30 5.86 6.41
C HIS A 85 -0.87 4.38 6.52
N ILE A 86 -1.41 3.63 7.47
CA ILE A 86 -1.18 2.20 7.61
C ILE A 86 -1.65 1.45 6.36
N GLU A 87 -2.86 1.72 5.89
CA GLU A 87 -3.44 1.05 4.71
C GLU A 87 -2.60 1.32 3.44
N LEU A 88 -2.15 2.57 3.23
CA LEU A 88 -1.30 2.88 2.07
C LEU A 88 0.06 2.17 2.15
N ASN A 89 0.65 2.07 3.34
CA ASN A 89 1.88 1.28 3.53
C ASN A 89 1.64 -0.21 3.30
N ALA A 90 0.49 -0.74 3.70
CA ALA A 90 0.14 -2.14 3.47
C ALA A 90 0.01 -2.44 1.96
N VAL A 91 -0.56 -1.54 1.16
CA VAL A 91 -0.55 -1.66 -0.31
C VAL A 91 0.88 -1.80 -0.84
N ASP A 92 1.78 -0.90 -0.41
CA ASP A 92 3.19 -0.95 -0.81
C ASP A 92 3.86 -2.28 -0.39
N LEU A 93 3.67 -2.71 0.85
CA LEU A 93 4.29 -3.93 1.38
C LEU A 93 3.83 -5.19 0.66
N HIS A 94 2.54 -5.30 0.32
CA HIS A 94 2.01 -6.46 -0.41
C HIS A 94 2.56 -6.54 -1.83
N TRP A 95 2.63 -5.42 -2.55
CA TRP A 95 3.22 -5.40 -3.89
C TRP A 95 4.75 -5.56 -3.87
N ASP A 96 5.43 -5.03 -2.86
CA ASP A 96 6.87 -5.21 -2.69
C ASP A 96 7.23 -6.67 -2.48
N LEU A 97 6.49 -7.38 -1.64
CA LEU A 97 6.68 -8.81 -1.42
C LEU A 97 6.60 -9.61 -2.73
N ILE A 98 5.66 -9.27 -3.61
CA ILE A 98 5.50 -9.93 -4.92
C ILE A 98 6.69 -9.65 -5.82
N ALA A 99 7.18 -8.40 -5.87
CA ALA A 99 8.26 -8.00 -6.77
C ALA A 99 9.65 -8.40 -6.25
N ARG A 100 9.86 -8.36 -4.94
CA ARG A 100 11.18 -8.53 -4.32
C ARG A 100 11.62 -9.99 -4.27
N PHE A 101 10.72 -10.91 -4.04
CA PHE A 101 11.04 -12.33 -3.87
C PHE A 101 10.76 -13.18 -5.11
N THR A 102 10.93 -12.61 -6.31
CA THR A 102 10.73 -13.34 -7.59
C THR A 102 11.70 -14.51 -7.80
N HIS A 103 12.79 -14.55 -7.06
CA HIS A 103 13.77 -15.65 -7.06
C HIS A 103 13.29 -16.86 -6.22
N VAL A 104 12.26 -16.69 -5.39
CA VAL A 104 11.66 -17.78 -4.60
C VAL A 104 10.46 -18.34 -5.36
N SER A 105 10.40 -19.66 -5.48
CA SER A 105 9.31 -20.34 -6.17
C SER A 105 8.15 -20.56 -5.21
N PHE A 106 7.20 -19.63 -5.16
CA PHE A 106 5.97 -19.78 -4.39
C PHE A 106 4.84 -20.40 -5.25
N PRO A 107 3.90 -21.13 -4.62
CA PRO A 107 2.73 -21.65 -5.34
C PRO A 107 1.82 -20.50 -5.81
N PRO A 108 1.02 -20.70 -6.88
CA PRO A 108 0.12 -19.66 -7.40
C PRO A 108 -0.85 -19.05 -6.37
N GLY A 109 -1.33 -19.87 -5.42
CA GLY A 109 -2.20 -19.40 -4.33
C GLY A 109 -1.56 -18.34 -3.43
N PHE A 110 -0.24 -18.35 -3.27
CA PHE A 110 0.48 -17.29 -2.56
C PHE A 110 0.25 -15.93 -3.23
N TYR A 111 0.38 -15.87 -4.54
CA TYR A 111 0.16 -14.62 -5.29
C TYR A 111 -1.32 -14.21 -5.32
N ASP A 112 -2.24 -15.20 -5.36
CA ASP A 112 -3.68 -14.94 -5.26
C ASP A 112 -4.01 -14.20 -3.95
N ASP A 113 -3.44 -14.66 -2.83
CA ASP A 113 -3.67 -14.09 -1.50
C ASP A 113 -3.08 -12.68 -1.37
N TRP A 114 -1.83 -12.46 -1.80
CA TRP A 114 -1.17 -11.16 -1.67
C TRP A 114 -1.73 -10.10 -2.62
N VAL A 115 -2.09 -10.47 -3.84
CA VAL A 115 -2.80 -9.57 -4.78
C VAL A 115 -4.18 -9.20 -4.24
N LYS A 116 -4.88 -10.17 -3.63
CA LYS A 116 -6.18 -9.91 -2.99
C LYS A 116 -6.02 -8.95 -1.80
N ALA A 117 -5.04 -9.20 -0.93
CA ALA A 117 -4.76 -8.33 0.20
C ALA A 117 -4.44 -6.90 -0.26
N ALA A 118 -3.57 -6.72 -1.25
CA ALA A 118 -3.26 -5.41 -1.81
C ALA A 118 -4.49 -4.67 -2.35
N ASP A 119 -5.44 -5.38 -2.97
CA ASP A 119 -6.71 -4.81 -3.43
C ASP A 119 -7.63 -4.40 -2.27
N GLU A 120 -7.68 -5.20 -1.21
CA GLU A 120 -8.47 -4.90 -0.01
C GLU A 120 -7.91 -3.67 0.71
N GLU A 121 -6.60 -3.57 0.92
CA GLU A 121 -5.96 -2.41 1.53
C GLU A 121 -6.10 -1.14 0.68
N SER A 122 -6.12 -1.29 -0.64
CA SER A 122 -6.42 -0.17 -1.56
C SER A 122 -7.82 0.39 -1.33
N LYS A 123 -8.81 -0.47 -1.07
CA LYS A 123 -10.19 -0.04 -0.72
C LYS A 123 -10.23 0.62 0.65
N HIS A 124 -9.54 0.04 1.65
CA HIS A 124 -9.47 0.60 3.00
C HIS A 124 -8.87 2.00 2.99
N PHE A 125 -7.75 2.20 2.31
CA PHE A 125 -7.16 3.53 2.14
C PHE A 125 -8.16 4.54 1.56
N ASN A 126 -8.84 4.18 0.47
CA ASN A 126 -9.83 5.07 -0.15
C ASN A 126 -10.98 5.40 0.78
N LEU A 127 -11.51 4.41 1.52
CA LEU A 127 -12.56 4.63 2.52
C LEU A 127 -12.11 5.58 3.63
N MET A 128 -10.87 5.43 4.12
CA MET A 128 -10.32 6.34 5.13
C MET A 128 -10.15 7.76 4.59
N CYS A 129 -9.69 7.91 3.34
CA CYS A 129 -9.59 9.21 2.69
C CYS A 129 -10.97 9.87 2.53
N ASP A 130 -11.98 9.14 2.06
CA ASP A 130 -13.35 9.65 1.92
C ASP A 130 -13.92 10.08 3.28
N CYS A 131 -13.65 9.31 4.32
CA CYS A 131 -14.05 9.64 5.69
C CYS A 131 -13.36 10.93 6.19
N LEU A 132 -12.06 11.09 5.97
CA LEU A 132 -11.32 12.31 6.30
C LEU A 132 -11.88 13.52 5.56
N GLU A 133 -12.16 13.40 4.27
CA GLU A 133 -12.71 14.45 3.43
C GLU A 133 -14.12 14.86 3.91
N SER A 134 -14.96 13.90 4.31
CA SER A 134 -16.28 14.16 4.88
C SER A 134 -16.25 14.95 6.19
N LEU A 135 -15.12 14.86 6.90
CA LEU A 135 -14.88 15.58 8.16
C LEU A 135 -14.08 16.89 7.94
N GLY A 136 -13.91 17.33 6.69
CA GLY A 136 -13.21 18.58 6.36
C GLY A 136 -11.68 18.49 6.44
N SER A 137 -11.13 17.28 6.37
CA SER A 137 -9.69 17.04 6.38
C SER A 137 -9.27 16.23 5.14
N HIS A 138 -8.02 15.76 5.07
CA HIS A 138 -7.53 14.92 3.99
C HIS A 138 -6.31 14.13 4.43
N TYR A 139 -5.97 13.08 3.69
CA TYR A 139 -4.72 12.36 3.89
C TYR A 139 -3.53 13.26 3.51
N GLY A 140 -2.58 13.41 4.41
CA GLY A 140 -1.46 14.34 4.29
C GLY A 140 -1.59 15.60 5.16
N ALA A 141 -2.78 15.87 5.74
CA ALA A 141 -3.01 17.03 6.61
C ALA A 141 -2.29 16.95 7.96
N LEU A 142 -1.92 15.76 8.40
CA LEU A 142 -1.22 15.50 9.67
C LEU A 142 0.07 14.73 9.39
N PRO A 143 1.10 14.84 10.24
CA PRO A 143 2.28 14.00 10.13
C PRO A 143 1.95 12.53 10.43
N ALA A 144 2.75 11.62 9.87
CA ALA A 144 2.63 10.19 10.06
C ALA A 144 3.99 9.56 10.45
N HIS A 145 3.98 8.33 10.96
CA HIS A 145 5.23 7.69 11.37
C HIS A 145 5.84 6.84 10.24
N ALA A 146 7.17 6.79 10.17
CA ALA A 146 7.94 6.07 9.16
C ALA A 146 8.19 4.58 9.47
N GLY A 147 7.60 4.04 10.56
CA GLY A 147 8.03 2.77 11.15
C GLY A 147 7.72 1.52 10.34
N MET A 148 6.65 1.49 9.53
CA MET A 148 6.21 0.27 8.84
C MET A 148 7.18 -0.16 7.73
N TRP A 149 7.56 0.76 6.86
CA TRP A 149 8.51 0.45 5.79
C TRP A 149 9.89 0.08 6.35
N ARG A 150 10.34 0.78 7.38
CA ARG A 150 11.62 0.48 8.03
C ARG A 150 11.67 -0.95 8.60
N ALA A 151 10.57 -1.45 9.15
CA ALA A 151 10.49 -2.83 9.61
C ALA A 151 10.59 -3.85 8.46
N ALA A 152 10.10 -3.51 7.27
CA ALA A 152 10.25 -4.36 6.09
C ALA A 152 11.69 -4.35 5.55
N GLU A 153 12.39 -3.21 5.61
CA GLU A 153 13.81 -3.10 5.21
C GLU A 153 14.71 -4.07 5.99
N ASP A 154 14.40 -4.30 7.27
CA ASP A 154 15.17 -5.22 8.13
C ASP A 154 14.99 -6.71 7.75
N THR A 155 14.12 -7.03 6.78
CA THR A 155 13.78 -8.41 6.37
C THR A 155 14.11 -8.71 4.89
N VAL A 156 14.89 -7.84 4.24
CA VAL A 156 15.20 -7.94 2.81
C VAL A 156 16.26 -8.99 2.49
N ASP A 157 17.09 -9.40 3.46
CA ASP A 157 18.20 -10.36 3.32
C ASP A 157 17.79 -11.82 3.59
#